data_2274c4ba7c636024e0a7b05749e5e7ed
#
_entry.id   2274c4ba7c636024e0a7b05749e5e7ed
#
_cell.length_a   1.000
_cell.length_b   1.000
_cell.length_c   1.000
_cell.angle_alpha   90.00
_cell.angle_beta   90.00
_cell.angle_gamma   90.00
#
_symmetry.space_group_name_H-M   'P 1'
#
loop_
_entity.id
_entity.type
_entity.pdbx_description
1 polymer ?
#
loop_
_entity_poly.entity_id
_entity_poly.type
_entity_poly.pdbx_seq_one_letter_code
_entity_poly.pdbx_strand_id
1 'polypeptide(L)'
;VFFGTSNEEEFLKDMTGNRRFWPVDVGVHPARKSVWNDLPDEVDQIWAEAYTYWKMGEPLYMSREEEEIAMEMQESHRETSGKEGIIREFLERKIPSNWDSLSLFQRKQFWNGNLHLDDKTELIDRDKVCALEIWTECFGGEAKYMKRTDSREINQILGSLRGWKPNRSKRRYGPHGIQKGFECVAKSVAILEK
;
A
#
# COMPACT_ATOMS: atom_id res chain seq x y z
N VAL A 1 4.54 -6.10 26.11
CA VAL A 1 3.42 -5.56 25.34
C VAL A 1 3.27 -4.09 25.67
N PHE A 2 3.02 -3.24 24.66
CA PHE A 2 2.77 -1.82 24.83
C PHE A 2 1.32 -1.53 24.45
N PHE A 3 0.66 -0.69 25.24
CA PHE A 3 -0.70 -0.22 24.98
C PHE A 3 -0.64 1.28 24.68
N GLY A 4 -1.45 1.73 23.76
CA GLY A 4 -1.64 3.13 23.41
C GLY A 4 -3.09 3.40 23.04
N THR A 5 -3.50 4.65 23.06
CA THR A 5 -4.83 5.08 22.63
C THR A 5 -4.71 6.17 21.58
N SER A 6 -5.61 6.19 20.62
CA SER A 6 -5.75 7.24 19.60
C SER A 6 -7.22 7.62 19.48
N ASN A 7 -7.47 8.92 19.22
CA ASN A 7 -8.79 9.42 18.83
C ASN A 7 -8.91 9.57 17.30
N GLU A 8 -7.84 9.26 16.56
CA GLU A 8 -7.83 9.29 15.10
C GLU A 8 -8.25 7.92 14.56
N GLU A 9 -9.10 7.89 13.56
CA GLU A 9 -9.50 6.64 12.89
C GLU A 9 -8.33 6.06 12.08
N GLU A 10 -7.60 6.92 11.35
CA GLU A 10 -6.40 6.54 10.59
C GLU A 10 -5.15 6.99 11.36
N PHE A 11 -4.47 6.08 12.04
CA PHE A 11 -3.28 6.39 12.86
C PHE A 11 -2.06 5.53 12.54
N LEU A 12 -2.22 4.51 11.70
CA LEU A 12 -1.12 3.65 11.29
C LEU A 12 -0.39 4.22 10.07
N LYS A 13 0.76 4.85 10.32
CA LYS A 13 1.54 5.59 9.32
C LYS A 13 2.50 4.74 8.49
N ASP A 14 2.81 3.53 8.93
CA ASP A 14 3.72 2.65 8.22
C ASP A 14 2.94 1.80 7.21
N MET A 15 3.22 2.00 5.93
CA MET A 15 2.55 1.25 4.84
C MET A 15 2.94 -0.24 4.79
N THR A 16 3.98 -0.67 5.52
CA THR A 16 4.52 -2.04 5.43
C THR A 16 4.76 -2.72 6.77
N GLY A 17 4.72 -1.98 7.87
CA GLY A 17 5.17 -2.43 9.20
C GLY A 17 4.08 -2.60 10.26
N ASN A 18 2.81 -2.45 9.89
CA ASN A 18 1.69 -2.42 10.84
C ASN A 18 1.41 -3.77 11.52
N ARG A 19 2.00 -4.87 11.08
CA ARG A 19 1.83 -6.23 11.64
C ARG A 19 2.12 -6.35 13.15
N ARG A 20 2.70 -5.32 13.76
CA ARG A 20 3.00 -5.27 15.20
C ARG A 20 1.92 -4.57 16.01
N PHE A 21 0.96 -3.95 15.33
CA PHE A 21 -0.14 -3.25 15.96
C PHE A 21 -1.39 -4.12 15.87
N TRP A 22 -2.13 -4.13 16.96
CA TRP A 22 -3.45 -4.72 17.01
C TRP A 22 -4.45 -3.61 17.35
N PRO A 23 -5.06 -2.97 16.36
CA PRO A 23 -6.13 -1.99 16.59
C PRO A 23 -7.32 -2.66 17.26
N VAL A 24 -7.89 -2.00 18.23
CA VAL A 24 -9.14 -2.42 18.88
C VAL A 24 -10.04 -1.21 18.98
N ASP A 25 -11.16 -1.25 18.26
CA ASP A 25 -12.14 -0.18 18.30
C ASP A 25 -12.94 -0.23 19.61
N VAL A 26 -12.97 0.92 20.28
CA VAL A 26 -13.73 1.08 21.53
C VAL A 26 -14.91 2.03 21.31
N GLY A 27 -15.97 1.85 22.07
CA GLY A 27 -17.16 2.70 21.97
C GLY A 27 -18.09 2.40 20.81
N VAL A 28 -17.87 1.31 20.04
CA VAL A 28 -18.75 0.83 18.96
C VAL A 28 -20.15 0.49 19.47
N HIS A 29 -20.22 0.00 20.71
CA HIS A 29 -21.46 -0.32 21.39
C HIS A 29 -21.57 0.42 22.73
N PRO A 30 -22.80 0.69 23.22
CA PRO A 30 -22.96 1.24 24.56
C PRO A 30 -22.29 0.36 25.62
N ALA A 31 -21.55 0.99 26.52
CA ALA A 31 -20.90 0.29 27.62
C ALA A 31 -21.94 -0.46 28.48
N ARG A 32 -21.71 -1.75 28.70
CA ARG A 32 -22.56 -2.57 29.55
C ARG A 32 -22.17 -2.50 31.02
N LYS A 33 -20.92 -2.10 31.29
CA LYS A 33 -20.33 -2.02 32.62
C LYS A 33 -19.59 -0.69 32.77
N SER A 34 -19.50 -0.23 34.00
CA SER A 34 -18.74 0.96 34.37
C SER A 34 -17.31 0.58 34.77
N VAL A 35 -16.32 1.19 34.15
CA VAL A 35 -14.90 1.02 34.55
C VAL A 35 -14.68 1.44 36.00
N TRP A 36 -15.45 2.41 36.48
CA TRP A 36 -15.30 2.94 37.85
C TRP A 36 -16.01 2.11 38.93
N ASN A 37 -17.13 1.50 38.58
CA ASN A 37 -17.96 0.79 39.53
C ASN A 37 -17.77 -0.73 39.48
N ASP A 38 -17.68 -1.30 38.27
CA ASP A 38 -17.69 -2.75 38.08
C ASP A 38 -16.29 -3.34 37.98
N LEU A 39 -15.32 -2.62 37.36
CA LEU A 39 -13.98 -3.14 37.17
C LEU A 39 -13.22 -3.44 38.47
N PRO A 40 -13.31 -2.63 39.55
CA PRO A 40 -12.64 -2.94 40.80
C PRO A 40 -13.01 -4.30 41.38
N ASP A 41 -14.28 -4.73 41.20
CA ASP A 41 -14.75 -6.01 41.69
C ASP A 41 -14.41 -7.19 40.76
N GLU A 42 -14.08 -6.92 39.50
CA GLU A 42 -13.80 -7.92 38.47
C GLU A 42 -12.31 -8.10 38.17
N VAL A 43 -11.45 -7.15 38.50
CA VAL A 43 -10.05 -7.15 38.09
C VAL A 43 -9.29 -8.41 38.53
N ASP A 44 -9.52 -8.88 39.73
CA ASP A 44 -8.86 -10.08 40.25
C ASP A 44 -9.31 -11.34 39.50
N GLN A 45 -10.58 -11.40 39.11
CA GLN A 45 -11.10 -12.50 38.29
C GLN A 45 -10.51 -12.49 36.89
N ILE A 46 -10.38 -11.32 36.27
CA ILE A 46 -9.77 -11.16 34.94
C ILE A 46 -8.31 -11.67 34.99
N TRP A 47 -7.55 -11.30 36.01
CA TRP A 47 -6.17 -11.78 36.18
C TRP A 47 -6.10 -13.28 36.47
N ALA A 48 -7.00 -13.83 37.26
CA ALA A 48 -7.06 -15.27 37.54
C ALA A 48 -7.35 -16.08 36.28
N GLU A 49 -8.25 -15.60 35.43
CA GLU A 49 -8.58 -16.22 34.15
C GLU A 49 -7.37 -16.16 33.19
N ALA A 50 -6.76 -14.99 33.02
CA ALA A 50 -5.58 -14.83 32.19
C ALA A 50 -4.42 -15.72 32.63
N TYR A 51 -4.19 -15.83 33.95
CA TYR A 51 -3.19 -16.73 34.53
C TYR A 51 -3.48 -18.20 34.25
N THR A 52 -4.77 -18.58 34.29
CA THR A 52 -5.20 -19.95 34.00
C THR A 52 -4.90 -20.31 32.53
N TYR A 53 -5.23 -19.45 31.57
CA TYR A 53 -4.90 -19.66 30.15
C TYR A 53 -3.39 -19.74 29.94
N TRP A 54 -2.62 -18.84 30.55
CA TRP A 54 -1.16 -18.91 30.46
C TRP A 54 -0.61 -20.24 31.01
N LYS A 55 -1.12 -20.71 32.17
CA LYS A 55 -0.72 -21.98 32.78
C LYS A 55 -1.09 -23.20 31.93
N MET A 56 -2.18 -23.13 31.20
CA MET A 56 -2.61 -24.14 30.24
C MET A 56 -1.76 -24.17 28.95
N GLY A 57 -0.85 -23.21 28.78
CA GLY A 57 0.02 -23.11 27.62
C GLY A 57 -0.65 -22.45 26.41
N GLU A 58 -1.60 -21.56 26.66
CA GLU A 58 -2.23 -20.77 25.60
C GLU A 58 -1.15 -20.07 24.75
N PRO A 59 -1.15 -20.21 23.41
CA PRO A 59 -0.15 -19.61 22.57
C PRO A 59 -0.24 -18.08 22.62
N LEU A 60 0.95 -17.41 22.70
CA LEU A 60 1.06 -15.95 22.70
C LEU A 60 1.25 -15.36 21.29
N TYR A 61 0.81 -16.08 20.27
CA TYR A 61 0.82 -15.65 18.88
C TYR A 61 -0.54 -16.00 18.25
N MET A 62 -0.89 -15.21 17.25
CA MET A 62 -2.16 -15.37 16.54
C MET A 62 -2.18 -16.62 15.67
N SER A 63 -3.33 -17.26 15.57
CA SER A 63 -3.62 -18.23 14.51
C SER A 63 -3.65 -17.52 13.16
N ARG A 64 -3.68 -18.29 12.07
CA ARG A 64 -3.75 -17.74 10.73
C ARG A 64 -5.04 -16.94 10.48
N GLU A 65 -6.15 -17.43 11.00
CA GLU A 65 -7.45 -16.75 10.91
C GLU A 65 -7.44 -15.41 11.68
N GLU A 66 -6.83 -15.38 12.86
CA GLU A 66 -6.69 -14.15 13.65
C GLU A 66 -5.72 -13.16 12.99
N GLU A 67 -4.66 -13.64 12.32
CA GLU A 67 -3.76 -12.78 11.53
C GLU A 67 -4.50 -12.12 10.35
N GLU A 68 -5.41 -12.83 9.68
CA GLU A 68 -6.21 -12.28 8.60
C GLU A 68 -7.15 -11.17 9.12
N ILE A 69 -7.83 -11.40 10.25
CA ILE A 69 -8.66 -10.36 10.91
C ILE A 69 -7.80 -9.16 11.34
N ALA A 70 -6.65 -9.41 11.95
CA ALA A 70 -5.74 -8.34 12.36
C ALA A 70 -5.25 -7.50 11.17
N MET A 71 -4.97 -8.13 10.02
CA MET A 71 -4.59 -7.41 8.79
C MET A 71 -5.73 -6.54 8.26
N GLU A 72 -6.98 -7.01 8.29
CA GLU A 72 -8.13 -6.19 7.89
C GLU A 72 -8.30 -4.97 8.79
N MET A 73 -8.18 -5.15 10.11
CA MET A 73 -8.23 -4.05 11.07
C MET A 73 -7.06 -3.08 10.89
N GLN A 74 -5.86 -3.57 10.64
CA GLN A 74 -4.70 -2.72 10.35
C GLN A 74 -4.90 -1.89 9.09
N GLU A 75 -5.49 -2.47 8.04
CA GLU A 75 -5.75 -1.76 6.79
C GLU A 75 -6.84 -0.70 6.97
N SER A 76 -7.88 -0.94 7.77
CA SER A 76 -8.93 0.05 8.05
C SER A 76 -8.41 1.27 8.83
N HIS A 77 -7.37 1.09 9.64
CA HIS A 77 -6.73 2.17 10.41
C HIS A 77 -5.47 2.74 9.77
N ARG A 78 -5.15 2.32 8.55
CA ARG A 78 -3.99 2.83 7.82
C ARG A 78 -4.24 4.23 7.29
N GLU A 79 -3.33 5.15 7.60
CA GLU A 79 -3.36 6.50 7.03
C GLU A 79 -3.20 6.42 5.50
N THR A 80 -4.22 6.88 4.79
CA THR A 80 -4.23 6.85 3.31
C THR A 80 -3.61 8.13 2.78
N SER A 81 -2.50 8.03 2.06
CA SER A 81 -1.92 9.17 1.36
C SER A 81 -2.84 9.60 0.21
N GLY A 82 -3.19 10.90 0.15
CA GLY A 82 -3.93 11.46 -0.98
C GLY A 82 -3.26 11.20 -2.35
N LYS A 83 -1.96 10.91 -2.35
CA LYS A 83 -1.20 10.54 -3.56
C LYS A 83 -1.49 9.11 -4.01
N GLU A 84 -1.94 8.22 -3.13
CA GLU A 84 -2.20 6.82 -3.48
C GLU A 84 -3.31 6.69 -4.54
N GLY A 85 -4.42 7.40 -4.35
CA GLY A 85 -5.52 7.41 -5.31
C GLY A 85 -5.08 7.93 -6.68
N ILE A 86 -4.29 9.01 -6.71
CA ILE A 86 -3.75 9.60 -7.95
C ILE A 86 -2.81 8.62 -8.66
N ILE A 87 -1.92 7.96 -7.92
CA ILE A 87 -1.00 6.96 -8.49
C ILE A 87 -1.79 5.76 -9.02
N ARG A 88 -2.79 5.28 -8.29
CA ARG A 88 -3.64 4.16 -8.72
C ARG A 88 -4.34 4.48 -10.03
N GLU A 89 -5.01 5.63 -10.12
CA GLU A 89 -5.65 6.09 -11.36
C GLU A 89 -4.65 6.20 -12.52
N PHE A 90 -3.46 6.74 -12.27
CA PHE A 90 -2.41 6.82 -13.28
C PHE A 90 -1.97 5.44 -13.78
N LEU A 91 -1.86 4.45 -12.90
CA LEU A 91 -1.44 3.09 -13.25
C LEU A 91 -2.51 2.32 -14.05
N GLU A 92 -3.79 2.61 -13.83
CA GLU A 92 -4.92 2.00 -14.52
C GLU A 92 -5.10 2.55 -15.95
N ARG A 93 -4.54 3.72 -16.26
CA ARG A 93 -4.58 4.29 -17.60
C ARG A 93 -3.78 3.45 -18.58
N LYS A 94 -4.41 3.08 -19.68
CA LYS A 94 -3.73 2.38 -20.79
C LYS A 94 -2.70 3.27 -21.46
N ILE A 95 -1.64 2.66 -21.92
CA ILE A 95 -0.52 3.31 -22.61
C ILE A 95 -0.32 2.72 -24.01
N PRO A 96 0.23 3.47 -24.99
CA PRO A 96 0.61 2.94 -26.27
C PRO A 96 1.59 1.76 -26.17
N SER A 97 1.45 0.76 -27.03
CA SER A 97 2.33 -0.42 -27.05
C SER A 97 3.82 -0.09 -27.25
N ASN A 98 4.11 1.06 -27.88
CA ASN A 98 5.46 1.59 -28.08
C ASN A 98 5.92 2.56 -26.97
N TRP A 99 5.32 2.51 -25.77
CA TRP A 99 5.56 3.45 -24.65
C TRP A 99 7.01 3.68 -24.34
N ASP A 100 7.81 2.61 -24.28
CA ASP A 100 9.24 2.70 -23.94
C ASP A 100 10.09 3.45 -24.96
N SER A 101 9.64 3.57 -26.20
CA SER A 101 10.33 4.31 -27.26
C SER A 101 9.96 5.79 -27.32
N LEU A 102 8.86 6.19 -26.67
CA LEU A 102 8.42 7.58 -26.64
C LEU A 102 9.34 8.42 -25.75
N SER A 103 9.70 9.61 -26.27
CA SER A 103 10.39 10.64 -25.47
C SER A 103 9.49 11.19 -24.37
N LEU A 104 10.07 11.81 -23.33
CA LEU A 104 9.31 12.43 -22.25
C LEU A 104 8.32 13.49 -22.77
N PHE A 105 8.70 14.23 -23.81
CA PHE A 105 7.81 15.20 -24.42
C PHE A 105 6.61 14.53 -25.07
N GLN A 106 6.79 13.45 -25.84
CA GLN A 106 5.70 12.69 -26.46
C GLN A 106 4.77 12.07 -25.42
N ARG A 107 5.33 11.53 -24.32
CA ARG A 107 4.52 10.99 -23.21
C ARG A 107 3.66 12.09 -22.57
N LYS A 108 4.21 13.29 -22.35
CA LYS A 108 3.42 14.45 -21.87
C LYS A 108 2.33 14.85 -22.85
N GLN A 109 2.62 14.84 -24.16
CA GLN A 109 1.58 15.10 -25.18
C GLN A 109 0.49 14.04 -25.14
N PHE A 110 0.84 12.78 -24.93
CA PHE A 110 -0.15 11.71 -24.80
C PHE A 110 -1.08 11.95 -23.58
N TRP A 111 -0.54 12.28 -22.43
CA TRP A 111 -1.33 12.57 -21.24
C TRP A 111 -2.25 13.80 -21.40
N ASN A 112 -1.85 14.74 -22.21
CA ASN A 112 -2.63 15.94 -22.55
C ASN A 112 -3.63 15.72 -23.72
N GLY A 113 -3.69 14.52 -24.29
CA GLY A 113 -4.57 14.22 -25.42
C GLY A 113 -4.11 14.80 -26.77
N ASN A 114 -2.88 15.29 -26.86
CA ASN A 114 -2.34 15.98 -28.03
C ASN A 114 -1.39 15.12 -28.88
N LEU A 115 -1.15 13.87 -28.50
CA LEU A 115 -0.32 12.95 -29.28
C LEU A 115 -1.21 12.20 -30.30
N HIS A 116 -0.92 12.42 -31.58
CA HIS A 116 -1.49 11.57 -32.64
C HIS A 116 -0.80 10.21 -32.62
N LEU A 117 -1.55 9.17 -32.34
CA LEU A 117 -1.09 7.79 -32.44
C LEU A 117 -1.38 7.29 -33.83
N ASP A 118 -0.50 6.48 -34.41
CA ASP A 118 -0.75 5.77 -35.63
C ASP A 118 -1.94 4.80 -35.45
N ASP A 119 -2.78 4.60 -36.47
CA ASP A 119 -3.95 3.70 -36.42
C ASP A 119 -3.59 2.25 -36.00
N LYS A 120 -2.33 1.88 -36.10
CA LYS A 120 -1.80 0.56 -35.75
C LYS A 120 -1.32 0.48 -34.29
N THR A 121 -1.30 1.61 -33.57
CA THR A 121 -0.78 1.64 -32.18
C THR A 121 -1.87 1.18 -31.22
N GLU A 122 -1.69 -0.01 -30.67
CA GLU A 122 -2.58 -0.58 -29.68
C GLU A 122 -2.36 0.06 -28.29
N LEU A 123 -3.45 0.30 -27.57
CA LEU A 123 -3.41 0.72 -26.17
C LEU A 123 -3.41 -0.52 -25.27
N ILE A 124 -2.35 -0.65 -24.48
CA ILE A 124 -2.13 -1.77 -23.57
C ILE A 124 -2.16 -1.29 -22.11
N ASP A 125 -2.45 -2.21 -21.20
CA ASP A 125 -2.29 -1.91 -19.79
C ASP A 125 -0.80 -1.88 -19.44
N ARG A 126 -0.45 -1.08 -18.45
CA ARG A 126 0.91 -0.91 -17.97
C ARG A 126 1.42 -2.19 -17.31
N ASP A 127 2.61 -2.63 -17.68
CA ASP A 127 3.27 -3.82 -17.14
C ASP A 127 4.35 -3.49 -16.09
N LYS A 128 4.90 -2.28 -16.12
CA LYS A 128 5.97 -1.83 -15.24
C LYS A 128 5.90 -0.32 -14.99
N VAL A 129 6.46 0.13 -13.87
CA VAL A 129 6.55 1.54 -13.49
C VAL A 129 7.74 1.77 -12.57
N CYS A 130 8.31 2.98 -12.56
CA CYS A 130 9.30 3.40 -11.58
C CYS A 130 8.90 4.72 -10.90
N ALA A 131 9.49 4.99 -9.74
CA ALA A 131 9.18 6.20 -8.98
C ALA A 131 9.45 7.49 -9.75
N LEU A 132 10.49 7.51 -10.58
CA LEU A 132 10.82 8.70 -11.39
C LEU A 132 9.76 8.95 -12.47
N GLU A 133 9.18 7.91 -13.06
CA GLU A 133 8.06 8.00 -14.01
C GLU A 133 6.82 8.60 -13.34
N ILE A 134 6.45 8.11 -12.16
CA ILE A 134 5.34 8.68 -11.37
C ILE A 134 5.61 10.16 -11.04
N TRP A 135 6.81 10.48 -10.59
CA TRP A 135 7.17 11.86 -10.26
C TRP A 135 7.00 12.81 -11.44
N THR A 136 7.48 12.42 -12.62
CA THR A 136 7.54 13.30 -13.79
C THR A 136 6.28 13.31 -14.62
N GLU A 137 5.59 12.19 -14.73
CA GLU A 137 4.44 12.03 -15.61
C GLU A 137 3.10 12.10 -14.89
N CYS A 138 3.01 11.59 -13.65
CA CYS A 138 1.81 11.66 -12.84
C CYS A 138 1.72 12.99 -12.07
N PHE A 139 2.81 13.38 -11.39
CA PHE A 139 2.83 14.60 -10.59
C PHE A 139 3.39 15.83 -11.32
N GLY A 140 3.87 15.69 -12.54
CA GLY A 140 4.41 16.80 -13.35
C GLY A 140 5.73 17.38 -12.82
N GLY A 141 6.41 16.71 -11.90
CA GLY A 141 7.67 17.15 -11.33
C GLY A 141 8.84 17.07 -12.32
N GLU A 142 9.86 17.89 -12.12
CA GLU A 142 11.11 17.75 -12.88
C GLU A 142 12.05 16.77 -12.16
N ALA A 143 12.70 15.89 -12.93
CA ALA A 143 13.58 14.85 -12.38
C ALA A 143 14.65 15.38 -11.42
N LYS A 144 15.22 16.57 -11.73
CA LYS A 144 16.28 17.20 -10.92
C LYS A 144 15.83 17.65 -9.52
N TYR A 145 14.51 17.82 -9.31
CA TYR A 145 13.97 18.27 -8.04
C TYR A 145 13.40 17.12 -7.18
N MET A 146 13.39 15.90 -7.71
CA MET A 146 12.93 14.74 -6.96
C MET A 146 13.86 14.46 -5.78
N LYS A 147 13.33 14.59 -4.56
CA LYS A 147 14.06 14.29 -3.33
C LYS A 147 14.00 12.79 -3.02
N ARG A 148 14.91 12.36 -2.15
CA ARG A 148 14.93 10.98 -1.67
C ARG A 148 13.66 10.60 -0.90
N THR A 149 13.06 11.57 -0.20
CA THR A 149 11.77 11.42 0.50
C THR A 149 10.63 11.12 -0.47
N ASP A 150 10.55 11.87 -1.58
CA ASP A 150 9.52 11.68 -2.61
C ASP A 150 9.62 10.30 -3.25
N SER A 151 10.85 9.90 -3.60
CA SER A 151 11.12 8.56 -4.14
C SER A 151 10.73 7.46 -3.15
N ARG A 152 11.01 7.65 -1.86
CA ARG A 152 10.65 6.68 -0.82
C ARG A 152 9.14 6.56 -0.68
N GLU A 153 8.43 7.68 -0.59
CA GLU A 153 6.97 7.71 -0.47
C GLU A 153 6.30 7.02 -1.67
N ILE A 154 6.70 7.39 -2.90
CA ILE A 154 6.16 6.76 -4.11
C ILE A 154 6.42 5.24 -4.12
N ASN A 155 7.64 4.81 -3.76
CA ASN A 155 7.96 3.38 -3.70
C ASN A 155 7.17 2.64 -2.61
N GLN A 156 6.89 3.28 -1.48
CA GLN A 156 6.04 2.71 -0.43
C GLN A 156 4.60 2.53 -0.94
N ILE A 157 4.03 3.56 -1.59
CA ILE A 157 2.70 3.47 -2.20
C ILE A 157 2.67 2.34 -3.23
N LEU A 158 3.62 2.29 -4.17
CA LEU A 158 3.67 1.22 -5.18
C LEU A 158 3.78 -0.18 -4.56
N GLY A 159 4.49 -0.30 -3.43
CA GLY A 159 4.66 -1.56 -2.70
C GLY A 159 3.41 -2.02 -1.95
N SER A 160 2.49 -1.10 -1.59
CA SER A 160 1.22 -1.43 -0.94
C SER A 160 0.10 -1.76 -1.94
N LEU A 161 0.25 -1.36 -3.21
CA LEU A 161 -0.79 -1.60 -4.21
C LEU A 161 -0.89 -3.09 -4.58
N ARG A 162 -2.10 -3.65 -4.49
CA ARG A 162 -2.37 -5.02 -4.94
C ARG A 162 -2.05 -5.17 -6.43
N GLY A 163 -1.39 -6.25 -6.78
CA GLY A 163 -1.03 -6.54 -8.18
C GLY A 163 0.29 -5.93 -8.62
N TRP A 164 1.00 -5.18 -7.78
CA TRP A 164 2.31 -4.64 -8.08
C TRP A 164 3.38 -5.25 -7.17
N LYS A 165 4.52 -5.64 -7.76
CA LYS A 165 5.67 -6.20 -7.01
C LYS A 165 6.96 -5.51 -7.39
N PRO A 166 7.89 -5.31 -6.42
CA PRO A 166 9.18 -4.73 -6.73
C PRO A 166 9.98 -5.65 -7.67
N ASN A 167 10.61 -5.06 -8.67
CA ASN A 167 11.51 -5.78 -9.58
C ASN A 167 12.73 -6.31 -8.83
N ARG A 168 13.11 -7.56 -9.09
CA ARG A 168 14.35 -8.16 -8.55
C ARG A 168 15.61 -7.45 -9.06
N SER A 169 15.59 -6.97 -10.31
CA SER A 169 16.72 -6.28 -10.96
C SER A 169 16.31 -4.92 -11.52
N LYS A 170 17.30 -4.07 -11.81
CA LYS A 170 17.06 -2.81 -12.50
C LYS A 170 16.61 -3.09 -13.94
N ARG A 171 15.64 -2.31 -14.43
CA ARG A 171 15.14 -2.36 -15.81
C ARG A 171 15.14 -0.98 -16.44
N ARG A 172 15.04 -0.93 -17.79
CA ARG A 172 14.87 0.32 -18.52
C ARG A 172 13.39 0.75 -18.51
N TYR A 173 13.16 2.03 -18.23
CA TYR A 173 11.85 2.70 -18.22
C TYR A 173 11.83 3.84 -19.25
N GLY A 174 12.02 3.48 -20.51
CA GLY A 174 12.06 4.46 -21.61
C GLY A 174 13.00 5.64 -21.34
N PRO A 175 12.50 6.89 -21.38
CA PRO A 175 13.29 8.11 -21.19
C PRO A 175 13.83 8.26 -19.76
N HIS A 176 13.32 7.51 -18.78
CA HIS A 176 13.79 7.57 -17.38
C HIS A 176 15.03 6.71 -17.12
N GLY A 177 15.51 5.98 -18.15
CA GLY A 177 16.73 5.18 -18.07
C GLY A 177 16.57 3.91 -17.22
N ILE A 178 17.68 3.42 -16.67
CA ILE A 178 17.72 2.17 -15.90
C ILE A 178 17.44 2.48 -14.43
N GLN A 179 16.34 1.97 -13.91
CA GLN A 179 15.84 2.20 -12.55
C GLN A 179 15.47 0.88 -11.85
N LYS A 180 15.38 0.90 -10.52
CA LYS A 180 14.55 -0.03 -9.77
C LYS A 180 13.10 0.44 -9.88
N GLY A 181 12.16 -0.48 -9.98
CA GLY A 181 10.75 -0.16 -10.06
C GLY A 181 9.89 -1.35 -9.71
N PHE A 182 8.68 -1.35 -10.21
CA PHE A 182 7.66 -2.37 -9.96
C PHE A 182 7.14 -2.95 -11.25
N GLU A 183 6.66 -4.18 -11.19
CA GLU A 183 5.99 -4.89 -12.28
C GLU A 183 4.58 -5.33 -11.86
N CYS A 184 3.65 -5.30 -12.81
CA CYS A 184 2.29 -5.77 -12.62
C CYS A 184 2.26 -7.31 -12.63
N VAL A 185 1.77 -7.92 -11.55
CA VAL A 185 1.76 -9.39 -11.37
C VAL A 185 0.64 -10.04 -12.18
N ALA A 186 -0.47 -9.35 -12.42
CA ALA A 186 -1.62 -9.89 -13.15
C ALA A 186 -1.27 -10.35 -14.58
N LYS A 187 -0.16 -9.85 -15.15
CA LYS A 187 0.32 -10.27 -16.48
C LYS A 187 1.44 -11.31 -16.45
N SER A 188 2.14 -11.47 -15.33
CA SER A 188 3.22 -12.46 -15.23
C SER A 188 2.70 -13.90 -15.29
N VAL A 189 1.44 -14.13 -14.92
CA VAL A 189 0.81 -15.45 -14.99
C VAL A 189 0.42 -15.83 -16.42
N ALA A 190 -0.01 -14.87 -17.23
CA ALA A 190 -0.43 -15.10 -18.62
C ALA A 190 0.73 -15.39 -19.60
N ILE A 191 1.99 -15.13 -19.19
CA ILE A 191 3.18 -15.39 -20.03
C ILE A 191 3.77 -16.78 -19.75
N LEU A 192 3.43 -17.41 -18.61
CA LEU A 192 3.90 -18.75 -18.23
C LEU A 192 2.96 -19.88 -18.70
N GLU A 193 1.79 -19.54 -19.27
CA GLU A 193 0.81 -20.50 -19.83
C GLU A 193 0.79 -20.54 -21.37
N LYS A 194 1.86 -20.06 -22.05
CA LYS A 194 2.01 -20.15 -23.51
C LYS A 194 3.28 -20.92 -23.87
#